data_c9a8072a9be3cf641905b7d11ee82e75
#
_entry.id   c9a8072a9be3cf641905b7d11ee82e75
#
_cell.length_a   1.000
_cell.length_b   1.000
_cell.length_c   1.000
_cell.angle_alpha   90.00
_cell.angle_beta   90.00
_cell.angle_gamma   90.00
#
_symmetry.space_group_name_H-M   'P 1'
#
loop_
_entity.id
_entity.type
_entity.pdbx_description
1 polymer ?
#
loop_
_entity_poly.entity_id
_entity_poly.type
_entity_poly.pdbx_seq_one_letter_code
_entity_poly.pdbx_strand_id
1 'polypeptide(L)'
;MKILICGLPGSGKTWLAKRLADDIENCAWYNADVIRTASNDWDFSAEGRARQANRMTTFADFEVSNGRSVICDFVAPTEHSRISFKPDYLIWLDTIKEGRVVKEKKEELEAAKDLPFEVESLEISEAFKDTTKMFETPNNANKVIKSFLSDEEIKNLALEIQNV
;
A
#
# COMPACT_ATOMS: atom_id res chain seq x y z
N MET A 1 -8.09 -8.02 12.49
CA MET A 1 -7.78 -8.57 11.15
C MET A 1 -6.79 -7.67 10.44
N LYS A 2 -5.75 -8.24 9.81
CA LYS A 2 -4.74 -7.50 9.00
C LYS A 2 -5.06 -7.63 7.52
N ILE A 3 -5.35 -6.52 6.86
CA ILE A 3 -5.66 -6.46 5.43
C ILE A 3 -4.50 -5.76 4.72
N LEU A 4 -3.89 -6.44 3.73
CA LEU A 4 -2.86 -5.87 2.88
C LEU A 4 -3.42 -5.58 1.50
N ILE A 5 -3.30 -4.33 1.07
CA ILE A 5 -3.55 -3.94 -0.33
C ILE A 5 -2.21 -3.69 -0.99
N CYS A 6 -1.84 -4.57 -1.92
CA CYS A 6 -0.58 -4.47 -2.67
C CYS A 6 -0.81 -4.23 -4.16
N GLY A 7 0.22 -3.81 -4.85
CA GLY A 7 0.20 -3.52 -6.29
C GLY A 7 1.21 -2.45 -6.68
N LEU A 8 1.42 -2.27 -7.96
CA LEU A 8 2.37 -1.30 -8.50
C LEU A 8 2.05 0.15 -8.08
N PRO A 9 3.04 1.04 -8.02
CA PRO A 9 2.80 2.47 -7.85
C PRO A 9 1.81 2.99 -8.89
N GLY A 10 0.74 3.68 -8.44
CA GLY A 10 -0.32 4.18 -9.32
C GLY A 10 -1.46 3.20 -9.62
N SER A 11 -1.45 2.00 -9.07
CA SER A 11 -2.52 1.00 -9.29
C SER A 11 -3.87 1.34 -8.61
N GLY A 12 -3.94 2.36 -7.76
CA GLY A 12 -5.16 2.77 -7.06
C GLY A 12 -5.29 2.23 -5.63
N LYS A 13 -4.21 1.74 -5.02
CA LYS A 13 -4.22 1.19 -3.64
C LYS A 13 -4.84 2.14 -2.63
N THR A 14 -4.37 3.37 -2.58
CA THR A 14 -4.82 4.40 -1.64
C THR A 14 -6.29 4.75 -1.85
N TRP A 15 -6.72 4.81 -3.12
CA TRP A 15 -8.11 5.07 -3.46
C TRP A 15 -9.06 3.98 -2.94
N LEU A 16 -8.66 2.71 -3.08
CA LEU A 16 -9.43 1.57 -2.58
C LEU A 16 -9.37 1.49 -1.06
N ALA A 17 -8.17 1.62 -0.47
CA ALA A 17 -7.94 1.52 0.96
C ALA A 17 -8.81 2.51 1.76
N LYS A 18 -8.87 3.76 1.32
CA LYS A 18 -9.70 4.78 1.95
C LYS A 18 -11.17 4.39 2.00
N ARG A 19 -11.73 3.91 0.87
CA ARG A 19 -13.14 3.52 0.78
C ARG A 19 -13.46 2.28 1.60
N LEU A 20 -12.60 1.26 1.54
CA LEU A 20 -12.77 0.06 2.36
C LEU A 20 -12.68 0.37 3.86
N ALA A 21 -11.79 1.28 4.27
CA ALA A 21 -11.67 1.68 5.68
C ALA A 21 -12.94 2.37 6.21
N ASP A 22 -13.66 3.09 5.33
CA ASP A 22 -14.94 3.73 5.67
C ASP A 22 -16.08 2.70 5.81
N ASP A 23 -16.01 1.57 5.10
CA ASP A 23 -17.06 0.54 5.05
C ASP A 23 -16.79 -0.65 6.01
N ILE A 24 -15.58 -0.83 6.52
CA ILE A 24 -15.23 -1.88 7.50
C ILE A 24 -15.31 -1.32 8.91
N GLU A 25 -16.13 -1.96 9.75
CA GLU A 25 -16.32 -1.54 11.13
C GLU A 25 -15.02 -1.60 11.94
N ASN A 26 -14.77 -0.56 12.75
CA ASN A 26 -13.61 -0.46 13.64
C ASN A 26 -12.27 -0.71 12.94
N CYS A 27 -12.07 -0.09 11.78
CA CYS A 27 -10.91 -0.29 10.91
C CYS A 27 -9.96 0.92 10.96
N ALA A 28 -8.69 0.66 11.21
CA ALA A 28 -7.61 1.63 11.01
C ALA A 28 -7.09 1.54 9.57
N TRP A 29 -6.51 2.64 9.07
CA TRP A 29 -5.86 2.67 7.77
C TRP A 29 -4.49 3.34 7.84
N TYR A 30 -3.47 2.64 7.36
CA TYR A 30 -2.10 3.11 7.24
C TYR A 30 -1.63 3.07 5.79
N ASN A 31 -1.38 4.25 5.23
CA ASN A 31 -0.78 4.42 3.91
C ASN A 31 0.75 4.53 4.04
N ALA A 32 1.49 3.78 3.22
CA ALA A 32 2.95 3.74 3.33
C ALA A 32 3.62 5.09 3.06
N ASP A 33 3.12 5.89 2.11
CA ASP A 33 3.70 7.20 1.79
C ASP A 33 3.46 8.19 2.93
N VAL A 34 2.28 8.15 3.58
CA VAL A 34 1.98 8.95 4.78
C VAL A 34 2.93 8.56 5.93
N ILE A 35 3.14 7.27 6.13
CA ILE A 35 4.06 6.79 7.18
C ILE A 35 5.50 7.16 6.87
N ARG A 36 5.96 7.10 5.61
CA ARG A 36 7.29 7.58 5.22
C ARG A 36 7.45 9.07 5.50
N THR A 37 6.44 9.86 5.15
CA THR A 37 6.40 11.30 5.47
C THR A 37 6.51 11.55 6.97
N ALA A 38 5.66 10.90 7.76
CA ALA A 38 5.62 11.07 9.21
C ALA A 38 6.94 10.63 9.90
N SER A 39 7.61 9.62 9.36
CA SER A 39 8.88 9.11 9.87
C SER A 39 10.12 9.79 9.25
N ASN A 40 9.93 10.72 8.30
CA ASN A 40 11.01 11.35 7.53
C ASN A 40 11.99 10.31 6.95
N ASP A 41 11.47 9.25 6.32
CA ASP A 41 12.26 8.11 5.85
C ASP A 41 11.86 7.74 4.41
N TRP A 42 12.56 8.33 3.46
CA TRP A 42 12.41 8.11 2.03
C TRP A 42 13.54 7.26 1.44
N ASP A 43 14.18 6.47 2.29
CA ASP A 43 15.20 5.51 1.88
C ASP A 43 14.54 4.32 1.16
N PHE A 44 14.87 4.14 -0.14
CA PHE A 44 14.42 3.05 -0.99
C PHE A 44 15.48 1.97 -1.22
N SER A 45 16.58 2.01 -0.47
CA SER A 45 17.51 0.89 -0.40
C SER A 45 16.82 -0.38 0.12
N ALA A 46 17.47 -1.54 0.02
CA ALA A 46 16.94 -2.78 0.56
C ALA A 46 16.65 -2.66 2.06
N GLU A 47 17.56 -2.03 2.83
CA GLU A 47 17.40 -1.78 4.27
C GLU A 47 16.24 -0.79 4.55
N GLY A 48 16.12 0.29 3.77
CA GLY A 48 15.08 1.28 3.93
C GLY A 48 13.69 0.69 3.61
N ARG A 49 13.60 -0.17 2.60
CA ARG A 49 12.35 -0.90 2.26
C ARG A 49 11.98 -1.91 3.35
N ALA A 50 12.95 -2.65 3.90
CA ALA A 50 12.72 -3.57 5.01
C ALA A 50 12.26 -2.83 6.27
N ARG A 51 12.91 -1.70 6.60
CA ARG A 51 12.53 -0.84 7.73
C ARG A 51 11.10 -0.31 7.58
N GLN A 52 10.71 0.11 6.38
CA GLN A 52 9.34 0.56 6.11
C GLN A 52 8.32 -0.58 6.23
N ALA A 53 8.62 -1.76 5.70
CA ALA A 53 7.74 -2.93 5.83
C ALA A 53 7.55 -3.32 7.30
N ASN A 54 8.62 -3.30 8.09
CA ASN A 54 8.56 -3.56 9.54
C ASN A 54 7.70 -2.51 10.26
N ARG A 55 7.82 -1.24 9.89
CA ARG A 55 7.02 -0.15 10.45
C ARG A 55 5.53 -0.37 10.18
N MET A 56 5.17 -0.71 8.94
CA MET A 56 3.78 -1.03 8.55
C MET A 56 3.25 -2.24 9.32
N THR A 57 4.07 -3.28 9.48
CA THR A 57 3.71 -4.48 10.26
C THR A 57 3.48 -4.14 11.73
N THR A 58 4.35 -3.33 12.33
CA THR A 58 4.24 -2.92 13.74
C THR A 58 2.95 -2.15 14.01
N PHE A 59 2.57 -1.22 13.14
CA PHE A 59 1.30 -0.51 13.26
C PHE A 59 0.10 -1.43 13.09
N ALA A 60 0.17 -2.36 12.13
CA ALA A 60 -0.90 -3.33 11.92
C ALA A 60 -1.06 -4.26 13.14
N ASP A 61 0.04 -4.76 13.70
CA ASP A 61 0.01 -5.63 14.88
C ASP A 61 -0.52 -4.88 16.13
N PHE A 62 -0.20 -3.60 16.26
CA PHE A 62 -0.77 -2.76 17.32
C PHE A 62 -2.29 -2.69 17.23
N GLU A 63 -2.86 -2.43 16.06
CA GLU A 63 -4.31 -2.33 15.90
C GLU A 63 -5.01 -3.66 16.19
N VAL A 64 -4.48 -4.75 15.64
CA VAL A 64 -5.05 -6.08 15.85
C VAL A 64 -4.98 -6.49 17.33
N SER A 65 -3.88 -6.18 18.03
CA SER A 65 -3.76 -6.46 19.47
C SER A 65 -4.75 -5.69 20.33
N ASN A 66 -5.30 -4.59 19.79
CA ASN A 66 -6.36 -3.80 20.42
C ASN A 66 -7.77 -4.15 19.90
N GLY A 67 -7.93 -5.27 19.21
CA GLY A 67 -9.23 -5.78 18.74
C GLY A 67 -9.78 -5.04 17.51
N ARG A 68 -8.94 -4.30 16.78
CA ARG A 68 -9.34 -3.55 15.60
C ARG A 68 -8.93 -4.26 14.29
N SER A 69 -9.66 -4.03 13.24
CA SER A 69 -9.20 -4.33 11.89
C SER A 69 -8.24 -3.23 11.40
N VAL A 70 -7.37 -3.56 10.46
CA VAL A 70 -6.43 -2.61 9.89
C VAL A 70 -6.18 -2.88 8.41
N ILE A 71 -6.24 -1.83 7.61
CA ILE A 71 -5.81 -1.83 6.22
C ILE A 71 -4.44 -1.17 6.14
N CYS A 72 -3.47 -1.88 5.52
CA CYS A 72 -2.21 -1.30 5.12
C CYS A 72 -2.10 -1.32 3.60
N ASP A 73 -1.85 -0.17 2.98
CA ASP A 73 -1.62 -0.10 1.54
C ASP A 73 -0.17 0.31 1.24
N PHE A 74 0.55 -0.61 0.62
CA PHE A 74 1.90 -0.40 0.13
C PHE A 74 2.21 -1.35 -1.04
N VAL A 75 3.29 -1.09 -1.76
CA VAL A 75 3.61 -1.87 -2.96
C VAL A 75 3.80 -3.35 -2.64
N ALA A 76 4.50 -3.68 -1.56
CA ALA A 76 4.86 -5.04 -1.15
C ALA A 76 5.32 -5.89 -2.35
N PRO A 77 6.43 -5.52 -3.01
CA PRO A 77 6.75 -6.02 -4.35
C PRO A 77 7.13 -7.49 -4.38
N THR A 78 7.66 -8.03 -3.29
CA THR A 78 8.14 -9.41 -3.21
C THR A 78 7.22 -10.29 -2.38
N GLU A 79 7.21 -11.58 -2.66
CA GLU A 79 6.51 -12.57 -1.84
C GLU A 79 6.99 -12.51 -0.38
N HIS A 80 8.30 -12.35 -0.18
CA HIS A 80 8.89 -12.20 1.16
C HIS A 80 8.28 -11.02 1.93
N SER A 81 8.11 -9.86 1.29
CA SER A 81 7.50 -8.68 1.96
C SER A 81 6.05 -8.91 2.35
N ARG A 82 5.29 -9.64 1.54
CA ARG A 82 3.89 -9.99 1.82
C ARG A 82 3.78 -11.03 2.94
N ILE A 83 4.60 -12.08 2.89
CA ILE A 83 4.64 -13.12 3.94
C ILE A 83 5.08 -12.52 5.29
N SER A 84 6.08 -11.63 5.28
CA SER A 84 6.57 -10.97 6.50
C SER A 84 5.51 -10.08 7.16
N PHE A 85 4.64 -9.46 6.39
CA PHE A 85 3.50 -8.69 6.91
C PHE A 85 2.44 -9.59 7.55
N LYS A 86 2.30 -10.83 7.12
CA LYS A 86 1.30 -11.82 7.58
C LYS A 86 -0.12 -11.30 7.49
N PRO A 87 -0.63 -10.97 6.29
CA PRO A 87 -2.00 -10.53 6.14
C PRO A 87 -2.97 -11.69 6.39
N ASP A 88 -4.09 -11.40 7.05
CA ASP A 88 -5.25 -12.30 7.10
C ASP A 88 -6.03 -12.26 5.78
N TYR A 89 -6.00 -11.09 5.11
CA TYR A 89 -6.63 -10.88 3.81
C TYR A 89 -5.70 -10.08 2.88
N LEU A 90 -5.36 -10.65 1.72
CA LEU A 90 -4.48 -10.04 0.74
C LEU A 90 -5.27 -9.63 -0.51
N ILE A 91 -5.26 -8.33 -0.82
CA ILE A 91 -5.82 -7.76 -2.04
C ILE A 91 -4.68 -7.36 -2.97
N TRP A 92 -4.68 -7.88 -4.18
CA TRP A 92 -3.75 -7.46 -5.22
C TRP A 92 -4.46 -6.62 -6.29
N LEU A 93 -3.97 -5.40 -6.50
CA LEU A 93 -4.41 -4.52 -7.58
C LEU A 93 -3.56 -4.77 -8.83
N ASP A 94 -4.10 -5.54 -9.78
CA ASP A 94 -3.53 -5.80 -11.11
C ASP A 94 -4.20 -4.89 -12.17
N THR A 95 -4.34 -3.61 -11.84
CA THR A 95 -5.03 -2.61 -12.69
C THR A 95 -4.12 -1.99 -13.74
N ILE A 96 -2.81 -2.06 -13.55
CA ILE A 96 -1.78 -1.52 -14.45
C ILE A 96 -0.63 -2.51 -14.60
N LYS A 97 0.04 -2.50 -15.74
CA LYS A 97 1.18 -3.39 -16.04
C LYS A 97 2.54 -2.76 -15.72
N GLU A 98 2.60 -1.45 -15.72
CA GLU A 98 3.79 -0.68 -15.38
C GLU A 98 3.44 0.34 -14.30
N GLY A 99 4.32 0.51 -13.31
CA GLY A 99 4.17 1.53 -12.29
C GLY A 99 4.15 2.93 -12.92
N ARG A 100 3.43 3.88 -12.30
CA ARG A 100 3.38 5.27 -12.74
C ARG A 100 4.76 5.80 -13.09
N VAL A 101 4.88 6.38 -14.28
CA VAL A 101 6.11 7.04 -14.72
C VAL A 101 6.28 8.32 -13.89
N VAL A 102 7.50 8.55 -13.46
CA VAL A 102 8.01 9.63 -12.60
C VAL A 102 7.46 11.03 -12.87
N LYS A 103 7.06 11.32 -14.12
CA LYS A 103 6.62 12.64 -14.53
C LYS A 103 5.34 13.11 -13.81
N GLU A 104 4.40 12.21 -13.61
CA GLU A 104 3.13 12.52 -12.92
C GLU A 104 3.32 12.67 -11.40
N LYS A 105 4.19 11.85 -10.80
CA LYS A 105 4.49 11.98 -9.37
C LYS A 105 5.38 13.17 -9.06
N LYS A 106 6.14 13.67 -10.01
CA LYS A 106 6.89 14.91 -9.87
C LYS A 106 5.93 16.11 -9.71
N GLU A 107 4.83 16.12 -10.45
CA GLU A 107 3.79 17.14 -10.32
C GLU A 107 3.02 17.02 -8.99
N GLU A 108 2.74 15.81 -8.53
CA GLU A 108 2.12 15.56 -7.21
C GLU A 108 3.06 15.94 -6.06
N LEU A 109 4.37 15.66 -6.18
CA LEU A 109 5.39 16.06 -5.20
C LEU A 109 5.68 17.56 -5.25
N GLU A 110 5.63 18.18 -6.43
CA GLU A 110 5.75 19.63 -6.55
C GLU A 110 4.51 20.36 -6.02
N ALA A 111 3.32 19.76 -6.12
CA ALA A 111 2.10 20.26 -5.49
C ALA A 111 2.10 20.06 -3.96
N ALA A 112 2.90 19.11 -3.45
CA ALA A 112 3.13 18.86 -2.03
C ALA A 112 4.29 19.67 -1.45
N LYS A 113 4.60 20.84 -2.02
CA LYS A 113 5.72 21.73 -1.64
C LYS A 113 5.69 22.26 -0.19
N ASP A 114 4.65 22.00 0.54
CA ASP A 114 4.56 22.28 1.97
C ASP A 114 5.11 21.16 2.87
N LEU A 115 5.73 20.13 2.30
CA LEU A 115 6.42 19.10 3.07
C LEU A 115 7.79 19.62 3.54
N PRO A 116 8.19 19.37 4.81
CA PRO A 116 9.37 19.98 5.43
C PRO A 116 10.72 19.43 4.96
N PHE A 117 10.80 18.72 3.82
CA PHE A 117 12.03 18.13 3.29
C PHE A 117 12.03 18.06 1.77
N GLU A 118 13.18 18.34 1.17
CA GLU A 118 13.45 18.12 -0.24
C GLU A 118 13.72 16.64 -0.50
N VAL A 119 12.84 16.00 -1.28
CA VAL A 119 13.11 14.66 -1.81
C VAL A 119 13.72 14.83 -3.19
N GLU A 120 14.95 14.38 -3.40
CA GLU A 120 15.57 14.42 -4.71
C GLU A 120 14.76 13.59 -5.72
N SER A 121 14.16 14.26 -6.67
CA SER A 121 13.23 13.68 -7.66
C SER A 121 13.81 12.54 -8.49
N LEU A 122 15.14 12.48 -8.60
CA LEU A 122 15.87 11.46 -9.36
C LEU A 122 15.92 10.11 -8.63
N GLU A 123 16.14 10.11 -7.31
CA GLU A 123 16.21 8.88 -6.51
C GLU A 123 14.86 8.18 -6.41
N ILE A 124 13.78 8.94 -6.27
CA ILE A 124 12.42 8.40 -6.29
C ILE A 124 12.11 7.74 -7.64
N SER A 125 12.57 8.35 -8.73
CA SER A 125 12.40 7.88 -10.08
C SER A 125 13.02 6.51 -10.33
N GLU A 126 14.25 6.31 -9.91
CA GLU A 126 14.97 5.05 -10.03
C GLU A 126 14.33 3.98 -9.11
N ALA A 127 13.94 4.34 -7.89
CA ALA A 127 13.25 3.45 -6.96
C ALA A 127 11.92 2.93 -7.51
N PHE A 128 11.15 3.73 -8.25
CA PHE A 128 9.90 3.27 -8.89
C PHE A 128 10.14 2.35 -10.08
N LYS A 129 11.16 2.61 -10.90
CA LYS A 129 11.56 1.70 -11.97
C LYS A 129 11.98 0.34 -11.42
N ASP A 130 12.79 0.33 -10.39
CA ASP A 130 13.25 -0.89 -9.74
C ASP A 130 12.11 -1.64 -9.06
N THR A 131 11.16 -0.92 -8.45
CA THR A 131 9.98 -1.52 -7.84
C THR A 131 9.12 -2.26 -8.86
N THR A 132 8.93 -1.73 -10.06
CA THR A 132 8.19 -2.42 -11.14
C THR A 132 8.89 -3.70 -11.57
N LYS A 133 10.22 -3.67 -11.72
CA LYS A 133 11.03 -4.85 -12.07
C LYS A 133 11.04 -5.92 -10.98
N MET A 134 10.99 -5.50 -9.71
CA MET A 134 11.01 -6.39 -8.54
C MET A 134 9.65 -7.00 -8.23
N PHE A 135 8.57 -6.54 -8.87
CA PHE A 135 7.22 -6.95 -8.48
C PHE A 135 6.95 -8.40 -8.91
N GLU A 136 6.83 -9.25 -7.92
CA GLU A 136 6.45 -10.66 -8.06
C GLU A 136 4.93 -10.79 -7.97
N THR A 137 4.33 -11.46 -8.95
CA THR A 137 2.88 -11.73 -8.97
C THR A 137 2.45 -12.48 -7.71
N PRO A 138 1.50 -11.95 -6.92
CA PRO A 138 0.97 -12.67 -5.77
C PRO A 138 0.17 -13.90 -6.20
N ASN A 139 0.64 -15.10 -5.82
CA ASN A 139 -0.04 -16.35 -6.13
C ASN A 139 -1.11 -16.75 -5.10
N ASN A 140 -1.13 -16.08 -3.95
CA ASN A 140 -1.97 -16.37 -2.79
C ASN A 140 -2.88 -15.20 -2.40
N ALA A 141 -3.19 -14.29 -3.33
CA ALA A 141 -4.11 -13.20 -3.07
C ALA A 141 -5.54 -13.73 -2.86
N ASN A 142 -6.19 -13.30 -1.79
CA ASN A 142 -7.61 -13.58 -1.56
C ASN A 142 -8.50 -12.89 -2.60
N LYS A 143 -8.07 -11.70 -3.05
CA LYS A 143 -8.76 -10.93 -4.09
C LYS A 143 -7.78 -10.33 -5.09
N VAL A 144 -8.06 -10.51 -6.38
CA VAL A 144 -7.35 -9.82 -7.47
C VAL A 144 -8.31 -8.85 -8.12
N ILE A 145 -7.91 -7.58 -8.20
CA ILE A 145 -8.73 -6.50 -8.77
C ILE A 145 -8.03 -5.98 -10.02
N LYS A 146 -8.69 -6.09 -11.17
CA LYS A 146 -8.14 -5.73 -12.50
C LYS A 146 -8.67 -4.43 -13.07
N SER A 147 -9.68 -3.82 -12.42
CA SER A 147 -10.29 -2.56 -12.83
C SER A 147 -10.82 -1.82 -11.62
N PHE A 148 -11.15 -0.53 -11.78
CA PHE A 148 -11.81 0.22 -10.71
C PHE A 148 -13.14 -0.40 -10.33
N LEU A 149 -13.40 -0.49 -9.02
CA LEU A 149 -14.65 -0.99 -8.47
C LEU A 149 -15.66 0.16 -8.31
N SER A 150 -16.93 -0.14 -8.51
CA SER A 150 -18.04 0.74 -8.12
C SER A 150 -18.18 0.79 -6.59
N ASP A 151 -18.92 1.77 -6.09
CA ASP A 151 -19.18 1.88 -4.64
C ASP A 151 -19.92 0.65 -4.10
N GLU A 152 -20.82 0.05 -4.88
CA GLU A 152 -21.52 -1.19 -4.53
C GLU A 152 -20.56 -2.39 -4.43
N GLU A 153 -19.64 -2.53 -5.39
CA GLU A 153 -18.63 -3.59 -5.38
C GLU A 153 -17.68 -3.43 -4.19
N ILE A 154 -17.33 -2.20 -3.79
CA ILE A 154 -16.50 -1.93 -2.62
C ILE A 154 -17.23 -2.33 -1.34
N LYS A 155 -18.51 -2.00 -1.19
CA LYS A 155 -19.34 -2.43 -0.04
C LYS A 155 -19.45 -3.94 0.05
N ASN A 156 -19.64 -4.61 -1.09
CA ASN A 156 -19.69 -6.07 -1.13
C ASN A 156 -18.33 -6.69 -0.75
N LEU A 157 -17.23 -6.09 -1.18
CA LEU A 157 -15.89 -6.52 -0.78
C LEU A 157 -15.65 -6.30 0.73
N ALA A 158 -16.10 -5.18 1.29
CA ALA A 158 -16.02 -4.93 2.73
C ALA A 158 -16.79 -5.98 3.54
N LEU A 159 -17.99 -6.36 3.09
CA LEU A 159 -18.78 -7.43 3.69
C LEU A 159 -18.09 -8.80 3.55
N GLU A 160 -17.52 -9.11 2.37
CA GLU A 160 -16.73 -10.33 2.15
C GLU A 160 -15.59 -10.43 3.16
N ILE A 161 -14.83 -9.36 3.35
CA ILE A 161 -13.68 -9.29 4.27
C ILE A 161 -14.13 -9.50 5.73
N GLN A 162 -15.23 -8.89 6.15
CA GLN A 162 -15.73 -8.99 7.52
C GLN A 162 -16.30 -10.37 7.86
N ASN A 163 -16.55 -11.21 6.87
CA ASN A 163 -17.07 -12.58 7.04
C ASN A 163 -15.98 -13.67 6.98
N VAL A 164 -14.71 -13.29 6.86
CA VAL A 164 -13.56 -14.20 6.90
C VAL A 164 -13.14 -14.42 8.36
#